data_b63d24ee9bc7adb70568250806c6b323
#
_entry.id   b63d24ee9bc7adb70568250806c6b323
#
_cell.length_a   1.000
_cell.length_b   1.000
_cell.length_c   1.000
_cell.angle_alpha   90.00
_cell.angle_beta   90.00
_cell.angle_gamma   90.00
#
_symmetry.space_group_name_H-M   'P 1'
#
loop_
_entity.id
_entity.type
_entity.pdbx_description
1 polymer ?
#
loop_
_entity_poly.entity_id
_entity_poly.type
_entity_poly.pdbx_seq_one_letter_code
_entity_poly.pdbx_strand_id
1 'polypeptide(L)'
;MTAWYDKAIFYHMYPLGMTGAPFANPYPVSDGTADGTRDVSSDSRMDELMQWIPYLESLHISAIYIGPLFESSTHGYDTRDFRLIDRRLGTNVSFRSFVDCCHEHGIRV
;
A
#
# COMPACT_ATOMS: atom_id res chain seq x y z
N MET A 1 22.58 1.92 22.66
CA MET A 1 21.73 1.03 21.87
C MET A 1 21.29 1.75 20.60
N THR A 2 21.44 1.13 19.46
CA THR A 2 21.12 1.73 18.17
C THR A 2 19.68 1.41 17.83
N ALA A 3 18.90 2.43 17.46
CA ALA A 3 17.55 2.18 16.97
C ALA A 3 17.61 1.54 15.60
N TRP A 4 16.60 0.73 15.28
CA TRP A 4 16.58 0.00 14.00
C TRP A 4 16.66 0.95 12.80
N TYR A 5 16.11 2.15 12.92
CA TYR A 5 16.07 3.10 11.81
C TYR A 5 17.38 3.87 11.64
N ASP A 6 18.33 3.77 12.58
CA ASP A 6 19.59 4.51 12.49
C ASP A 6 20.41 4.12 11.26
N LYS A 7 20.29 2.86 10.84
CA LYS A 7 21.01 2.35 9.66
C LYS A 7 20.06 1.93 8.55
N ALA A 8 18.79 2.26 8.68
CA ALA A 8 17.79 1.86 7.69
C ALA A 8 17.91 2.69 6.42
N ILE A 9 17.66 2.02 5.31
CA ILE A 9 17.52 2.67 4.01
C ILE A 9 16.06 2.56 3.62
N PHE A 10 15.39 3.70 3.50
CA PHE A 10 13.97 3.77 3.21
C PHE A 10 13.74 3.95 1.72
N TYR A 11 12.74 3.26 1.21
CA TYR A 11 12.21 3.50 -0.14
C TYR A 11 10.79 4.04 0.00
N HIS A 12 10.53 5.19 -0.61
CA HIS A 12 9.19 5.79 -0.57
C HIS A 12 8.40 5.32 -1.78
N MET A 13 7.22 4.76 -1.53
CA MET A 13 6.28 4.34 -2.57
C MET A 13 5.04 5.22 -2.54
N TYR A 14 4.68 5.77 -3.69
CA TYR A 14 3.38 6.43 -3.90
C TYR A 14 2.52 5.45 -4.71
N PRO A 15 1.70 4.61 -4.04
CA PRO A 15 1.12 3.46 -4.71
C PRO A 15 0.12 3.81 -5.81
N LEU A 16 -0.69 4.84 -5.64
CA LEU A 16 -1.63 5.24 -6.69
C LEU A 16 -0.91 5.60 -7.97
N GLY A 17 0.18 6.36 -7.86
CA GLY A 17 0.96 6.78 -9.02
C GLY A 17 1.75 5.62 -9.64
N MET A 18 2.39 4.80 -8.81
CA MET A 18 3.21 3.69 -9.29
C MET A 18 2.42 2.65 -10.08
N THR A 19 1.16 2.46 -9.73
CA THR A 19 0.33 1.43 -10.34
C THR A 19 -0.62 1.96 -11.40
N GLY A 20 -0.56 3.25 -11.70
CA GLY A 20 -1.42 3.84 -12.71
C GLY A 20 -2.90 3.80 -12.34
N ALA A 21 -3.22 3.94 -11.06
CA ALA A 21 -4.60 3.92 -10.60
C ALA A 21 -5.37 5.12 -11.18
N PRO A 22 -6.70 5.01 -11.38
CA PRO A 22 -7.50 6.12 -11.87
C PRO A 22 -7.38 7.32 -10.93
N PHE A 23 -7.36 8.53 -11.51
CA PHE A 23 -7.26 9.74 -10.69
C PHE A 23 -8.46 9.87 -9.73
N ALA A 24 -9.67 9.66 -10.24
CA ALA A 24 -10.86 9.73 -9.40
C ALA A 24 -11.18 8.35 -8.84
N ASN A 25 -11.54 8.29 -7.58
CA ASN A 25 -11.99 7.05 -6.95
C ASN A 25 -13.46 6.84 -7.31
N PRO A 26 -13.79 5.79 -8.08
CA PRO A 26 -15.15 5.58 -8.56
C PRO A 26 -16.12 5.05 -7.50
N TYR A 27 -15.61 4.68 -6.33
CA TYR A 27 -16.43 4.02 -5.31
C TYR A 27 -17.09 5.05 -4.41
N PRO A 28 -18.34 4.78 -3.94
CA PRO A 28 -19.01 5.70 -3.04
C PRO A 28 -18.31 5.75 -1.68
N VAL A 29 -18.50 6.87 -0.98
CA VAL A 29 -17.90 7.07 0.34
C VAL A 29 -18.35 6.00 1.34
N SER A 30 -19.61 5.60 1.28
CA SER A 30 -20.16 4.61 2.20
C SER A 30 -20.88 3.53 1.40
N ASP A 31 -20.34 2.33 1.43
CA ASP A 31 -20.90 1.17 0.72
C ASP A 31 -21.13 -0.03 1.64
N GLY A 32 -20.92 0.14 2.95
CA GLY A 32 -21.15 -0.90 3.92
C GLY A 32 -20.03 -1.93 4.04
N THR A 33 -18.89 -1.71 3.41
CA THR A 33 -17.77 -2.67 3.45
C THR A 33 -16.57 -2.11 4.17
N ALA A 34 -16.77 -1.61 5.38
CA ALA A 34 -15.71 -0.96 6.16
C ALA A 34 -14.62 -1.93 6.62
N ASP A 35 -14.84 -3.23 6.49
CA ASP A 35 -13.85 -4.24 6.88
C ASP A 35 -12.78 -4.49 5.83
N GLY A 36 -12.90 -3.91 4.64
CA GLY A 36 -11.90 -4.04 3.60
C GLY A 36 -11.82 -5.40 2.95
N THR A 37 -12.83 -6.24 3.13
CA THR A 37 -12.84 -7.60 2.55
C THR A 37 -13.58 -7.68 1.23
N ARG A 38 -14.17 -6.61 0.77
CA ARG A 38 -14.92 -6.60 -0.48
C ARG A 38 -13.99 -6.87 -1.64
N ASP A 39 -14.45 -7.72 -2.55
CA ASP A 39 -13.73 -8.00 -3.78
C ASP A 39 -13.80 -6.77 -4.69
N VAL A 40 -12.64 -6.34 -5.16
CA VAL A 40 -12.53 -5.24 -6.12
C VAL A 40 -11.50 -5.62 -7.16
N SER A 41 -11.73 -5.18 -8.38
CA SER A 41 -10.82 -5.47 -9.49
C SER A 41 -9.42 -4.84 -9.29
N SER A 42 -9.29 -3.95 -8.34
CA SER A 42 -8.03 -3.28 -8.05
C SER A 42 -7.06 -4.12 -7.22
N ASP A 43 -7.44 -5.31 -6.77
CA ASP A 43 -6.52 -6.18 -6.03
C ASP A 43 -5.21 -6.40 -6.77
N SER A 44 -5.26 -6.44 -8.10
CA SER A 44 -4.05 -6.63 -8.89
C SER A 44 -3.03 -5.50 -8.73
N ARG A 45 -3.46 -4.32 -8.32
CA ARG A 45 -2.52 -3.21 -8.09
C ARG A 45 -1.67 -3.46 -6.86
N MET A 46 -2.24 -4.01 -5.79
CA MET A 46 -1.45 -4.40 -4.63
C MET A 46 -0.47 -5.51 -5.00
N ASP A 47 -0.90 -6.48 -5.81
CA ASP A 47 -0.02 -7.54 -6.31
C ASP A 47 1.12 -6.96 -7.15
N GLU A 48 0.83 -5.95 -7.93
CA GLU A 48 1.85 -5.25 -8.73
C GLU A 48 2.92 -4.63 -7.83
N LEU A 49 2.52 -4.02 -6.71
CA LEU A 49 3.47 -3.48 -5.74
C LEU A 49 4.33 -4.59 -5.13
N MET A 50 3.73 -5.77 -4.86
CA MET A 50 4.47 -6.88 -4.28
C MET A 50 5.60 -7.36 -5.20
N GLN A 51 5.46 -7.20 -6.50
CA GLN A 51 6.49 -7.63 -7.45
C GLN A 51 7.77 -6.81 -7.32
N TRP A 52 7.71 -5.62 -6.70
CA TRP A 52 8.89 -4.80 -6.48
C TRP A 52 9.74 -5.27 -5.30
N ILE A 53 9.18 -6.08 -4.40
CA ILE A 53 9.84 -6.40 -3.13
C ILE A 53 11.18 -7.11 -3.33
N PRO A 54 11.29 -8.16 -4.19
CA PRO A 54 12.60 -8.80 -4.39
C PRO A 54 13.65 -7.83 -4.94
N TYR A 55 13.24 -6.91 -5.80
CA TYR A 55 14.16 -5.90 -6.33
C TYR A 55 14.64 -4.96 -5.22
N LEU A 56 13.74 -4.50 -4.36
CA LEU A 56 14.09 -3.63 -3.24
C LEU A 56 15.02 -4.34 -2.27
N GLU A 57 14.78 -5.63 -2.03
CA GLU A 57 15.69 -6.42 -1.20
C GLU A 57 17.10 -6.45 -1.81
N SER A 58 17.19 -6.61 -3.13
CA SER A 58 18.47 -6.64 -3.81
C SER A 58 19.23 -5.33 -3.71
N LEU A 59 18.52 -4.22 -3.50
CA LEU A 59 19.11 -2.89 -3.28
C LEU A 59 19.45 -2.62 -1.82
N HIS A 60 19.23 -3.62 -0.94
CA HIS A 60 19.44 -3.49 0.50
C HIS A 60 18.52 -2.48 1.16
N ILE A 61 17.34 -2.27 0.57
CA ILE A 61 16.28 -1.46 1.21
C ILE A 61 15.81 -2.22 2.44
N SER A 62 15.74 -1.55 3.58
CA SER A 62 15.33 -2.18 4.84
C SER A 62 13.98 -1.71 5.33
N ALA A 63 13.42 -0.68 4.74
CA ALA A 63 12.10 -0.17 5.11
C ALA A 63 11.42 0.49 3.92
N ILE A 64 10.11 0.38 3.87
CA ILE A 64 9.28 1.07 2.88
C ILE A 64 8.43 2.10 3.62
N TYR A 65 8.46 3.33 3.13
CA TYR A 65 7.52 4.37 3.52
C TYR A 65 6.47 4.43 2.43
N ILE A 66 5.27 3.92 2.70
CA ILE A 66 4.22 3.80 1.69
C ILE A 66 3.09 4.79 2.00
N GLY A 67 2.72 5.58 1.01
CA GLY A 67 1.61 6.51 1.17
C GLY A 67 1.56 7.55 0.05
N PRO A 68 0.39 8.20 -0.06
CA PRO A 68 -0.87 7.93 0.66
C PRO A 68 -1.47 6.59 0.28
N LEU A 69 -2.14 5.95 1.23
CA LEU A 69 -2.57 4.56 1.10
C LEU A 69 -4.06 4.36 1.41
N PHE A 70 -4.63 5.23 2.23
CA PHE A 70 -5.99 5.05 2.72
C PHE A 70 -7.02 5.56 1.72
N GLU A 71 -8.25 5.06 1.85
CA GLU A 71 -9.35 5.41 0.95
C GLU A 71 -9.47 6.93 0.80
N SER A 72 -9.38 7.42 -0.43
CA SER A 72 -9.39 8.85 -0.74
C SER A 72 -10.24 9.13 -1.96
N SER A 73 -10.47 10.41 -2.22
CA SER A 73 -11.31 10.83 -3.35
C SER A 73 -10.52 10.92 -4.66
N THR A 74 -9.30 11.41 -4.60
CA THR A 74 -8.50 11.62 -5.82
C THR A 74 -7.04 11.22 -5.62
N HIS A 75 -6.21 12.14 -5.17
CA HIS A 75 -4.75 11.95 -5.16
C HIS A 75 -4.21 11.17 -3.97
N GLY A 76 -5.05 10.84 -3.02
CA GLY A 76 -4.63 10.08 -1.84
C GLY A 76 -4.54 10.92 -0.58
N TYR A 77 -4.20 12.19 -0.69
CA TYR A 77 -4.11 13.08 0.48
C TYR A 77 -5.47 13.59 0.94
N ASP A 78 -6.51 13.42 0.12
CA ASP A 78 -7.89 13.78 0.44
C ASP A 78 -8.63 12.57 1.01
N THR A 79 -8.12 12.03 2.11
CA THR A 79 -8.58 10.80 2.74
C THR A 79 -10.04 10.89 3.18
N ARG A 80 -10.79 9.84 2.87
CA ARG A 80 -12.20 9.70 3.27
C ARG A 80 -12.37 8.72 4.43
N ASP A 81 -11.51 7.70 4.52
CA ASP A 81 -11.61 6.67 5.54
C ASP A 81 -10.22 6.13 5.87
N PHE A 82 -9.75 6.41 7.08
CA PHE A 82 -8.44 5.97 7.55
C PHE A 82 -8.40 4.50 7.95
N ARG A 83 -9.52 3.82 7.97
CA ARG A 83 -9.59 2.40 8.34
C ARG A 83 -9.57 1.49 7.11
N LEU A 84 -9.57 2.07 5.92
CA LEU A 84 -9.74 1.33 4.68
C LEU A 84 -8.59 1.66 3.73
N ILE A 85 -7.99 0.62 3.17
CA ILE A 85 -7.03 0.79 2.09
C ILE A 85 -7.80 1.28 0.86
N ASP A 86 -7.22 2.19 0.10
CA ASP A 86 -7.87 2.74 -1.08
C ASP A 86 -8.26 1.61 -2.03
N ARG A 87 -9.53 1.61 -2.44
CA ARG A 87 -10.07 0.50 -3.23
C ARG A 87 -9.51 0.43 -4.63
N ARG A 88 -8.92 1.51 -5.10
CA ARG A 88 -8.22 1.49 -6.37
C ARG A 88 -6.93 0.67 -6.29
N LEU A 89 -6.42 0.44 -5.09
CA LEU A 89 -5.22 -0.36 -4.86
C LEU A 89 -5.54 -1.79 -4.50
N GLY A 90 -6.53 -2.01 -3.65
CA GLY A 90 -6.88 -3.33 -3.18
C GLY A 90 -7.75 -3.27 -1.94
N THR A 91 -7.53 -4.21 -1.04
CA THR A 91 -8.31 -4.36 0.19
C THR A 91 -7.38 -4.36 1.38
N ASN A 92 -7.96 -4.28 2.59
CA ASN A 92 -7.18 -4.44 3.81
C ASN A 92 -6.50 -5.81 3.84
N VAL A 93 -7.15 -6.83 3.30
CA VAL A 93 -6.59 -8.19 3.24
C VAL A 93 -5.39 -8.22 2.29
N SER A 94 -5.51 -7.66 1.10
CA SER A 94 -4.39 -7.66 0.16
C SER A 94 -3.22 -6.81 0.66
N PHE A 95 -3.50 -5.74 1.40
CA PHE A 95 -2.44 -4.95 2.02
C PHE A 95 -1.71 -5.75 3.10
N ARG A 96 -2.44 -6.52 3.90
CA ARG A 96 -1.80 -7.39 4.89
C ARG A 96 -0.86 -8.38 4.22
N SER A 97 -1.28 -8.95 3.09
CA SER A 97 -0.42 -9.85 2.33
C SER A 97 0.85 -9.14 1.84
N PHE A 98 0.71 -7.89 1.41
CA PHE A 98 1.85 -7.08 1.00
C PHE A 98 2.83 -6.89 2.18
N VAL A 99 2.31 -6.53 3.34
CA VAL A 99 3.15 -6.33 4.54
C VAL A 99 3.86 -7.62 4.94
N ASP A 100 3.13 -8.75 4.92
CA ASP A 100 3.72 -10.04 5.25
C ASP A 100 4.85 -10.39 4.26
N CYS A 101 4.64 -10.13 2.99
CA CYS A 101 5.67 -10.35 1.98
C CYS A 101 6.91 -9.48 2.25
N CYS A 102 6.71 -8.21 2.60
CA CYS A 102 7.82 -7.34 2.97
C CYS A 102 8.59 -7.91 4.14
N HIS A 103 7.90 -8.36 5.18
CA HIS A 103 8.55 -8.93 6.37
C HIS A 103 9.34 -10.20 6.02
N GLU A 104 8.82 -11.03 5.13
CA GLU A 104 9.54 -12.23 4.69
C GLU A 104 10.86 -11.89 4.00
N HIS A 105 10.95 -10.72 3.40
CA HIS A 105 12.16 -10.23 2.73
C HIS A 105 12.99 -9.30 3.61
N GLY A 106 12.68 -9.23 4.90
CA GLY A 106 13.44 -8.42 5.85
C GLY A 106 13.19 -6.92 5.73
N ILE A 107 12.07 -6.52 5.15
CA ILE A 107 11.73 -5.12 4.92
C ILE A 107 10.59 -4.72 5.85
N ARG A 108 10.78 -3.63 6.59
CA ARG A 108 9.73 -3.05 7.43
C ARG A 108 8.83 -2.14 6.59
N VAL A 109 7.61 -1.94 7.06
CA VAL A 109 6.65 -1.08 6.36
C VAL A 109 6.16 0.00 7.32
#